data_38beecf264e37debe63e4bf9e2889f6e
#
_entry.id   38beecf264e37debe63e4bf9e2889f6e
#
_cell.length_a   1.000
_cell.length_b   1.000
_cell.length_c   1.000
_cell.angle_alpha   90.00
_cell.angle_beta   90.00
_cell.angle_gamma   90.00
#
_symmetry.space_group_name_H-M   'P 1'
#
loop_
_entity.id
_entity.type
_entity.pdbx_description
1 polymer ?
#
loop_
_entity_poly.entity_id
_entity_poly.type
_entity_poly.pdbx_seq_one_letter_code
_entity_poly.pdbx_strand_id
1 'polypeptide(L)'
;MSMNFAVYTKDGCPYCEKIEQVLKISNLKYVTYKLGEHFDKKAFYGEFGEGSSFPQVVLDGKKLGGCRDTAKYLKENSIIS
;
A
#
# COMPACT_ATOMS: atom_id res chain seq x y z
N MET A 1 -18.11 -5.87 7.96
CA MET A 1 -17.59 -4.63 7.39
C MET A 1 -16.39 -4.93 6.49
N SER A 2 -16.33 -4.30 5.34
CA SER A 2 -15.24 -4.53 4.41
C SER A 2 -14.08 -3.58 4.69
N MET A 3 -12.86 -4.10 4.54
CA MET A 3 -11.64 -3.29 4.58
C MET A 3 -11.18 -3.05 3.15
N ASN A 4 -10.97 -1.82 2.78
CA ASN A 4 -10.54 -1.46 1.42
C ASN A 4 -9.14 -0.89 1.46
N PHE A 5 -8.19 -1.64 0.93
CA PHE A 5 -6.79 -1.23 0.85
C PHE A 5 -6.52 -0.56 -0.49
N ALA A 6 -5.72 0.48 -0.48
CA ALA A 6 -5.18 1.11 -1.68
C ALA A 6 -3.66 1.04 -1.61
N VAL A 7 -3.04 0.52 -2.67
CA VAL A 7 -1.59 0.36 -2.74
C VAL A 7 -1.05 1.26 -3.84
N TYR A 8 -0.20 2.20 -3.45
CA TYR A 8 0.46 3.11 -4.41
C TYR A 8 1.80 2.52 -4.78
N THR A 9 1.95 2.15 -6.05
CA THR A 9 3.10 1.38 -6.55
C THR A 9 3.81 2.07 -7.70
N LYS A 10 4.94 1.49 -8.08
CA LYS A 10 5.67 1.87 -9.30
C LYS A 10 6.27 0.60 -9.93
N ASP A 11 6.66 0.70 -11.20
CA ASP A 11 7.33 -0.40 -11.88
C ASP A 11 8.69 -0.70 -11.23
N GLY A 12 9.07 -1.97 -11.25
CA GLY A 12 10.36 -2.39 -10.73
C GLY A 12 10.51 -2.26 -9.22
N CYS A 13 9.42 -2.39 -8.49
CA CYS A 13 9.40 -2.25 -7.03
C CYS A 13 9.13 -3.60 -6.38
N PRO A 14 10.16 -4.31 -5.88
CA PRO A 14 9.95 -5.62 -5.24
C PRO A 14 9.04 -5.56 -4.01
N TYR A 15 9.17 -4.53 -3.20
CA TYR A 15 8.33 -4.38 -2.01
C TYR A 15 6.88 -4.08 -2.35
N CYS A 16 6.64 -3.40 -3.49
CA CYS A 16 5.28 -3.19 -3.98
C CYS A 16 4.62 -4.53 -4.31
N GLU A 17 5.33 -5.37 -5.04
CA GLU A 17 4.85 -6.70 -5.39
C GLU A 17 4.63 -7.55 -4.15
N LYS A 18 5.54 -7.45 -3.19
CA LYS A 18 5.48 -8.23 -1.96
C LYS A 18 4.23 -7.90 -1.14
N ILE A 19 3.91 -6.63 -0.96
CA ILE A 19 2.72 -6.26 -0.17
C ILE A 19 1.43 -6.63 -0.91
N GLU A 20 1.41 -6.48 -2.23
CA GLU A 20 0.25 -6.91 -3.00
C GLU A 20 0.03 -8.41 -2.89
N GLN A 21 1.12 -9.18 -2.89
CA GLN A 21 1.08 -10.63 -2.71
C GLN A 21 0.48 -10.98 -1.34
N VAL A 22 0.91 -10.29 -0.29
CA VAL A 22 0.40 -10.50 1.06
C VAL A 22 -1.10 -10.25 1.12
N LEU A 23 -1.55 -9.14 0.54
CA LEU A 23 -2.97 -8.80 0.52
C LEU A 23 -3.79 -9.83 -0.26
N LYS A 24 -3.26 -10.27 -1.40
CA LYS A 24 -3.91 -11.24 -2.26
C LYS A 24 -4.03 -12.61 -1.57
N ILE A 25 -2.94 -13.10 -0.99
CA ILE A 25 -2.92 -14.39 -0.29
C ILE A 25 -3.85 -14.35 0.92
N SER A 26 -3.91 -13.22 1.60
CA SER A 26 -4.77 -13.04 2.78
C SER A 26 -6.23 -12.79 2.41
N ASN A 27 -6.55 -12.82 1.13
CA ASN A 27 -7.91 -12.66 0.61
C ASN A 27 -8.51 -11.30 0.99
N LEU A 28 -7.67 -10.27 1.07
CA LEU A 28 -8.08 -8.92 1.39
C LEU A 28 -8.33 -8.12 0.11
N LYS A 29 -9.35 -7.28 0.15
CA LYS A 29 -9.73 -6.46 -1.00
C LYS A 29 -8.76 -5.27 -1.11
N TYR A 30 -8.19 -5.06 -2.29
CA TYR A 30 -7.29 -3.93 -2.52
C TYR A 30 -7.39 -3.43 -3.96
N VAL A 31 -7.02 -2.18 -4.14
CA VAL A 31 -6.86 -1.57 -5.46
C VAL A 31 -5.42 -1.11 -5.59
N THR A 32 -4.90 -1.12 -6.80
CA THR A 32 -3.54 -0.71 -7.11
C THR A 32 -3.55 0.58 -7.91
N TYR A 33 -2.81 1.59 -7.44
CA TYR A 33 -2.57 2.82 -8.19
C TYR A 33 -1.10 2.85 -8.57
N LYS A 34 -0.84 3.05 -9.86
CA LYS A 34 0.50 2.93 -10.40
C LYS A 34 1.04 4.29 -10.85
N LEU A 35 2.27 4.60 -10.45
CA LEU A 35 2.96 5.81 -10.86
C LEU A 35 3.07 5.85 -12.38
N GLY A 36 2.68 6.98 -12.97
CA GLY A 36 2.68 7.16 -14.41
C GLY A 36 1.35 6.84 -15.07
N GLU A 37 0.51 6.02 -14.44
CA GLU A 37 -0.81 5.68 -14.95
C GLU A 37 -1.93 6.38 -14.19
N HIS A 38 -1.86 6.37 -12.86
CA HIS A 38 -2.94 6.86 -12.00
C HIS A 38 -2.55 8.12 -11.23
N PHE A 39 -1.27 8.36 -11.06
CA PHE A 39 -0.76 9.53 -10.36
C PHE A 39 0.67 9.83 -10.82
N ASP A 40 1.16 11.04 -10.53
CA ASP A 40 2.54 11.42 -10.80
C ASP A 40 3.31 11.60 -9.48
N LYS A 41 4.62 11.84 -9.59
CA LYS A 41 5.47 12.00 -8.42
C LYS A 41 5.04 13.20 -7.56
N LYS A 42 4.64 14.29 -8.19
CA LYS A 42 4.21 15.50 -7.49
C LYS A 42 2.99 15.21 -6.61
N ALA A 43 1.99 14.52 -7.17
CA ALA A 43 0.81 14.14 -6.43
C ALA A 43 1.15 13.18 -5.29
N PHE A 44 2.04 12.23 -5.54
CA PHE A 44 2.47 11.26 -4.55
C PHE A 44 3.16 11.93 -3.36
N TYR A 45 4.14 12.78 -3.64
CA TYR A 45 4.85 13.49 -2.56
C TYR A 45 3.96 14.50 -1.84
N GLY A 46 2.99 15.07 -2.54
CA GLY A 46 2.01 15.94 -1.92
C GLY A 46 1.13 15.22 -0.91
N GLU A 47 0.80 13.96 -1.20
CA GLU A 47 -0.06 13.14 -0.34
C GLU A 47 0.71 12.48 0.80
N PHE A 48 1.88 11.91 0.50
CA PHE A 48 2.61 11.08 1.47
C PHE A 48 3.84 11.77 2.06
N GLY A 49 4.22 12.92 1.55
CA GLY A 49 5.40 13.66 2.02
C GLY A 49 6.59 13.47 1.08
N GLU A 50 7.39 14.53 0.98
CA GLU A 50 8.58 14.51 0.14
C GLU A 50 9.58 13.49 0.66
N GLY A 51 10.13 12.71 -0.25
CA GLY A 51 11.07 11.64 0.10
C GLY A 51 10.42 10.32 0.48
N SER A 52 9.09 10.23 0.42
CA SER A 52 8.40 8.98 0.72
C SER A 52 8.77 7.90 -0.28
N SER A 53 8.91 6.68 0.22
CA SER A 53 9.25 5.51 -0.60
C SER A 53 8.01 4.77 -1.07
N PHE A 54 8.20 3.88 -2.04
CA PHE A 54 7.15 2.96 -2.50
C PHE A 54 7.39 1.60 -1.86
N PRO A 55 6.32 0.84 -1.58
CA PRO A 55 4.92 1.21 -1.75
C PRO A 55 4.41 2.10 -0.62
N GLN A 56 3.24 2.71 -0.82
CA GLN A 56 2.49 3.34 0.26
C GLN A 56 1.11 2.72 0.28
N VAL A 57 0.66 2.30 1.45
CA VAL A 57 -0.61 1.60 1.61
C VAL A 57 -1.56 2.42 2.46
N VAL A 58 -2.80 2.52 2.01
CA VAL A 58 -3.86 3.25 2.71
C VAL A 58 -5.01 2.27 2.97
N LEU A 59 -5.50 2.25 4.19
CA LEU A 59 -6.65 1.42 4.57
C LEU A 59 -7.80 2.33 4.99
N ASP A 60 -8.84 2.35 4.17
CA ASP A 60 -10.04 3.17 4.42
C ASP A 60 -9.71 4.59 4.82
N GLY A 61 -8.78 5.22 4.09
CA GLY A 61 -8.33 6.59 4.33
C GLY A 61 -7.20 6.74 5.33
N LYS A 62 -6.81 5.66 6.01
CA LYS A 62 -5.72 5.70 6.98
C LYS A 62 -4.41 5.28 6.31
N LYS A 63 -3.40 6.11 6.37
CA LYS A 63 -2.08 5.82 5.81
C LYS A 63 -1.35 4.84 6.72
N LEU A 64 -1.05 3.65 6.21
CA LEU A 64 -0.35 2.62 6.97
C LEU A 64 1.16 2.68 6.81
N GLY A 65 1.64 3.23 5.70
CA GLY A 65 3.06 3.29 5.39
C GLY A 65 3.47 2.29 4.32
N GLY A 66 4.72 1.85 4.37
CA GLY A 66 5.26 0.94 3.37
C GLY A 66 4.93 -0.52 3.63
N CYS A 67 5.65 -1.39 2.93
CA CYS A 67 5.42 -2.84 3.03
C CYS A 67 5.57 -3.36 4.46
N ARG A 68 6.67 -3.00 5.12
CA ARG A 68 6.93 -3.48 6.48
C ARG A 68 5.90 -2.95 7.48
N ASP A 69 5.60 -1.66 7.41
CA ASP A 69 4.62 -1.05 8.31
C ASP A 69 3.23 -1.64 8.12
N THR A 70 2.86 -1.92 6.88
CA THR A 70 1.57 -2.52 6.56
C THR A 70 1.50 -3.94 7.10
N ALA A 71 2.53 -4.75 6.88
CA ALA A 71 2.57 -6.12 7.39
C ALA A 71 2.47 -6.14 8.91
N LYS A 72 3.17 -5.23 9.58
CA LYS A 72 3.12 -5.09 11.03
C LYS A 72 1.71 -4.75 11.50
N TYR A 73 1.07 -3.80 10.85
CA TYR A 73 -0.30 -3.40 11.16
C TYR A 73 -1.26 -4.58 11.04
N LEU A 74 -1.14 -5.34 9.96
CA LEU A 74 -2.02 -6.48 9.72
C LEU A 74 -1.85 -7.55 10.81
N LYS A 75 -0.63 -7.80 11.24
CA LYS A 75 -0.37 -8.78 12.31
C LYS A 75 -0.84 -8.28 13.68
N GLU A 76 -0.56 -7.02 14.00
CA GLU A 76 -0.94 -6.45 15.29
C GLU A 76 -2.45 -6.35 15.48
N ASN A 77 -3.19 -6.26 14.38
CA ASN A 77 -4.64 -6.18 14.43
C ASN A 77 -5.31 -7.52 14.10
N SER A 78 -4.53 -8.60 14.10
CA SER A 78 -5.01 -9.96 13.85
C SER A 78 -5.76 -10.12 12.54
N ILE A 79 -5.39 -9.32 11.54
CA ILE A 79 -5.97 -9.38 10.20
C ILE A 79 -5.35 -10.54 9.43
N ILE A 80 -4.06 -10.79 9.66
CA ILE A 80 -3.35 -11.95 9.15
C ILE A 80 -2.64 -12.65 10.31
N SER A 81 -2.34 -13.93 10.11
CA SER A 81 -1.65 -14.74 11.11
C SER A 81 -0.13 -14.69 10.96
#